data_89af6bbfd87cf72539a2eea4d0055e88
#
_entry.id   89af6bbfd87cf72539a2eea4d0055e88
#
_cell.length_a   1.000
_cell.length_b   1.000
_cell.length_c   1.000
_cell.angle_alpha   90.00
_cell.angle_beta   90.00
_cell.angle_gamma   90.00
#
_symmetry.space_group_name_H-M   'P 1'
#
loop_
_entity.id
_entity.type
_entity.pdbx_description
1 polymer ?
#
loop_
_entity_poly.entity_id
_entity_poly.type
_entity_poly.pdbx_seq_one_letter_code
_entity_poly.pdbx_strand_id
1 'polypeptide(L)'
;MFKKSLYLLPLLSLASIKAFADSNIVYEMSHIGFGYRHASLDAGATEPYLNGKYSNDVDKTYGGLYVDLGLSLTESLFLEGNASFVTRFSSEIDTWQAGGGFNVPVSPLVALPLSCGAINYRADSDYSPSYSEKAQYCKGGARAQIAKHWLIDASYQHAFLDVAKDTYRLNNVFQFGSVFGFTAGLEYAKRNKSETAFTVGLQFTL
;
A
#
# COMPACT_ATOMS: atom_id res chain seq x y z
N MET A 1 23.69 12.80 21.77
CA MET A 1 23.61 14.18 21.24
C MET A 1 22.63 14.19 20.09
N PHE A 2 21.39 14.62 20.35
CA PHE A 2 20.26 14.58 19.41
C PHE A 2 20.24 15.84 18.55
N LYS A 3 20.41 15.70 17.23
CA LYS A 3 20.09 16.74 16.23
C LYS A 3 19.70 16.09 14.91
N LYS A 4 18.53 15.47 14.83
CA LYS A 4 17.88 15.11 13.54
C LYS A 4 16.35 15.10 13.69
N SER A 5 15.75 16.25 13.93
CA SER A 5 14.29 16.34 14.03
C SER A 5 13.77 17.68 13.55
N LEU A 6 14.03 18.05 12.29
CA LEU A 6 13.48 19.32 11.77
C LEU A 6 13.14 19.31 10.27
N TYR A 7 12.90 18.17 9.63
CA TYR A 7 12.57 18.13 8.19
C TYR A 7 11.16 17.63 7.86
N LEU A 8 10.30 17.40 8.85
CA LEU A 8 8.94 16.92 8.64
C LEU A 8 7.86 18.04 8.55
N LEU A 9 8.19 19.26 8.91
CA LEU A 9 7.22 20.37 8.92
C LEU A 9 6.85 20.99 7.55
N PRO A 10 7.68 20.98 6.49
CA PRO A 10 7.27 21.61 5.24
C PRO A 10 6.31 20.77 4.37
N LEU A 11 6.14 19.46 4.64
CA LEU A 11 5.21 18.62 3.88
C LEU A 11 3.75 18.84 4.24
N LEU A 12 3.46 19.30 5.43
CA LEU A 12 2.09 19.60 5.89
C LEU A 12 1.54 20.93 5.34
N SER A 13 2.39 21.84 4.89
CA SER A 13 1.96 23.12 4.34
C SER A 13 1.52 23.10 2.87
N LEU A 14 1.79 22.03 2.15
CA LEU A 14 1.33 21.82 0.76
C LEU A 14 -0.10 21.29 0.67
N ALA A 15 -0.66 20.80 1.77
CA ALA A 15 -1.99 20.21 1.82
C ALA A 15 -3.14 21.24 1.79
N SER A 16 -2.87 22.54 1.92
CA SER A 16 -3.92 23.55 2.09
C SER A 16 -4.43 24.22 0.81
N ILE A 17 -4.04 23.77 -0.37
CA ILE A 17 -4.28 24.53 -1.61
C ILE A 17 -5.50 24.07 -2.42
N LYS A 18 -6.15 22.97 -2.08
CA LYS A 18 -7.27 22.43 -2.88
C LYS A 18 -8.62 22.25 -2.18
N ALA A 19 -8.92 23.04 -1.18
CA ALA A 19 -10.09 22.83 -0.32
C ALA A 19 -11.45 23.25 -0.92
N PHE A 20 -11.58 23.70 -2.16
CA PHE A 20 -12.85 24.21 -2.73
C PHE A 20 -12.99 23.98 -4.24
N ALA A 21 -12.88 22.76 -4.71
CA ALA A 21 -13.51 22.39 -5.97
C ALA A 21 -14.39 21.18 -5.71
N ASP A 22 -15.54 21.08 -6.37
CA ASP A 22 -16.35 19.85 -6.44
C ASP A 22 -15.50 18.78 -7.17
N SER A 23 -14.47 18.32 -6.49
CA SER A 23 -13.53 17.33 -7.01
C SER A 23 -14.28 16.02 -7.11
N ASN A 24 -14.30 15.48 -8.31
CA ASN A 24 -14.85 14.15 -8.54
C ASN A 24 -14.00 13.17 -7.73
N ILE A 25 -14.52 12.70 -6.61
CA ILE A 25 -13.85 11.90 -5.58
C ILE A 25 -13.16 10.64 -6.14
N VAL A 26 -13.59 10.17 -7.31
CA VAL A 26 -13.01 9.02 -8.00
C VAL A 26 -11.63 9.35 -8.57
N TYR A 27 -11.40 10.60 -8.97
CA TYR A 27 -10.12 11.04 -9.54
C TYR A 27 -9.18 11.62 -8.48
N GLU A 28 -9.69 11.96 -7.30
CA GLU A 28 -8.88 12.48 -6.22
C GLU A 28 -8.07 11.35 -5.57
N MET A 29 -6.75 11.41 -5.77
CA MET A 29 -5.81 10.44 -5.20
C MET A 29 -5.10 10.98 -3.96
N SER A 30 -5.33 12.26 -3.58
CA SER A 30 -4.65 12.87 -2.45
C SER A 30 -5.22 12.36 -1.12
N HIS A 31 -4.45 11.56 -0.44
CA HIS A 31 -4.85 11.01 0.85
C HIS A 31 -3.63 10.56 1.68
N ILE A 32 -3.87 10.44 2.97
CA ILE A 32 -3.01 9.75 3.93
C ILE A 32 -3.87 8.71 4.63
N GLY A 33 -3.48 7.43 4.51
CA GLY A 33 -4.12 6.31 5.17
C GLY A 33 -3.16 5.62 6.13
N PHE A 34 -3.67 5.07 7.22
CA PHE A 34 -2.91 4.21 8.11
C PHE A 34 -3.83 3.27 8.88
N GLY A 35 -3.28 2.17 9.32
CA GLY A 35 -4.08 1.18 10.03
C GLY A 35 -3.33 -0.09 10.37
N TYR A 36 -4.10 -1.11 10.69
CA TYR A 36 -3.62 -2.44 11.01
C TYR A 36 -3.62 -3.34 9.77
N ARG A 37 -2.57 -4.12 9.61
CA ARG A 37 -2.43 -5.17 8.60
C ARG A 37 -2.23 -6.51 9.29
N HIS A 38 -3.00 -7.50 8.86
CA HIS A 38 -2.82 -8.91 9.22
C HIS A 38 -2.50 -9.70 7.95
N ALA A 39 -1.38 -10.39 7.94
CA ALA A 39 -0.92 -11.19 6.80
C ALA A 39 -0.79 -12.65 7.20
N SER A 40 -1.30 -13.54 6.36
CA SER A 40 -1.13 -14.99 6.48
C SER A 40 -0.33 -15.49 5.27
N LEU A 41 0.75 -16.18 5.55
CA LEU A 41 1.69 -16.72 4.59
C LEU A 41 1.61 -18.24 4.63
N ASP A 42 1.36 -18.89 3.50
CA ASP A 42 1.39 -20.34 3.37
C ASP A 42 2.78 -20.90 3.72
N ALA A 43 2.84 -22.19 4.02
CA ALA A 43 4.09 -22.88 4.31
C ALA A 43 5.14 -22.65 3.22
N GLY A 44 6.34 -22.22 3.61
CA GLY A 44 7.43 -21.86 2.68
C GLY A 44 7.32 -20.48 2.03
N ALA A 45 6.24 -19.72 2.22
CA ALA A 45 6.11 -18.39 1.63
C ALA A 45 7.12 -17.37 2.20
N THR A 46 7.69 -17.63 3.35
CA THR A 46 8.73 -16.78 3.96
C THR A 46 10.12 -16.95 3.36
N GLU A 47 10.36 -18.02 2.60
CA GLU A 47 11.70 -18.32 2.03
C GLU A 47 12.29 -17.15 1.23
N PRO A 48 11.56 -16.50 0.29
CA PRO A 48 12.13 -15.41 -0.49
C PRO A 48 12.44 -14.17 0.34
N TYR A 49 11.76 -13.98 1.47
CA TYR A 49 11.99 -12.83 2.35
C TYR A 49 13.15 -13.05 3.33
N LEU A 50 13.41 -14.30 3.71
CA LEU A 50 14.42 -14.67 4.71
C LEU A 50 15.61 -15.40 4.09
N ASN A 51 15.77 -15.31 2.77
CA ASN A 51 16.85 -15.95 2.00
C ASN A 51 17.01 -17.45 2.32
N GLY A 52 15.88 -18.15 2.36
CA GLY A 52 15.80 -19.60 2.54
C GLY A 52 16.13 -20.14 3.94
N LYS A 53 16.47 -19.27 4.88
CA LYS A 53 17.02 -19.71 6.20
C LYS A 53 15.98 -20.15 7.23
N TYR A 54 14.69 -19.96 7.00
CA TYR A 54 13.62 -20.33 7.94
C TYR A 54 12.36 -20.81 7.24
N SER A 55 12.53 -21.74 6.33
CA SER A 55 11.44 -22.51 5.78
C SER A 55 10.96 -23.51 6.84
N ASN A 56 9.91 -23.16 7.56
CA ASN A 56 9.14 -24.15 8.29
C ASN A 56 7.94 -24.50 7.42
N ASP A 57 7.63 -25.80 7.29
CA ASP A 57 6.48 -26.32 6.58
C ASP A 57 5.13 -26.02 7.27
N VAL A 58 5.00 -24.82 7.84
CA VAL A 58 3.79 -24.37 8.55
C VAL A 58 3.41 -22.97 8.11
N ASP A 59 2.12 -22.75 7.97
CA ASP A 59 1.55 -21.43 7.74
C ASP A 59 1.93 -20.45 8.84
N LYS A 60 2.19 -19.22 8.46
CA LYS A 60 2.61 -18.17 9.39
C LYS A 60 1.73 -16.96 9.26
N THR A 61 1.31 -16.42 10.40
CA THR A 61 0.55 -15.18 10.48
C THR A 61 1.40 -14.07 11.08
N TYR A 62 1.35 -12.91 10.46
CA TYR A 62 2.03 -11.68 10.87
C TYR A 62 1.00 -10.59 11.13
N GLY A 63 1.22 -9.77 12.13
CA GLY A 63 0.40 -8.60 12.44
C GLY A 63 1.24 -7.34 12.51
N GLY A 64 0.68 -6.20 12.11
CA GLY A 64 1.44 -4.96 12.16
C GLY A 64 0.67 -3.76 11.63
N LEU A 65 1.40 -2.75 11.21
CA LEU A 65 0.85 -1.47 10.77
C LEU A 65 1.12 -1.26 9.28
N TYR A 66 0.27 -0.45 8.66
CA TYR A 66 0.53 0.07 7.33
C TYR A 66 0.28 1.58 7.26
N VAL A 67 0.94 2.22 6.30
CA VAL A 67 0.69 3.60 5.89
C VAL A 67 0.51 3.60 4.38
N ASP A 68 -0.46 4.34 3.89
CA ASP A 68 -0.75 4.54 2.48
C ASP A 68 -0.85 6.02 2.16
N LEU A 69 -0.21 6.44 1.07
CA LEU A 69 -0.09 7.84 0.68
C LEU A 69 -0.47 7.97 -0.78
N GLY A 70 -1.26 8.96 -1.10
CA GLY A 70 -1.54 9.41 -2.45
C GLY A 70 -1.40 10.91 -2.55
N LEU A 71 -0.97 11.41 -3.70
CA LEU A 71 -0.90 12.82 -4.00
C LEU A 71 -1.23 13.07 -5.48
N SER A 72 -2.38 13.67 -5.75
CA SER A 72 -2.73 14.16 -7.08
C SER A 72 -1.89 15.37 -7.42
N LEU A 73 -1.12 15.30 -8.49
CA LEU A 73 -0.38 16.45 -9.05
C LEU A 73 -1.24 17.23 -10.04
N THR A 74 -2.07 16.51 -10.77
CA THR A 74 -3.10 17.02 -11.69
C THR A 74 -4.31 16.08 -11.60
N GLU A 75 -5.36 16.33 -12.39
CA GLU A 75 -6.51 15.41 -12.51
C GLU A 75 -6.12 14.02 -13.02
N SER A 76 -5.05 13.93 -13.80
CA SER A 76 -4.60 12.68 -14.40
C SER A 76 -3.30 12.13 -13.82
N LEU A 77 -2.46 12.95 -13.19
CA LEU A 77 -1.15 12.54 -12.67
C LEU A 77 -1.17 12.45 -11.15
N PHE A 78 -0.62 11.37 -10.62
CA PHE A 78 -0.50 11.19 -9.18
C PHE A 78 0.84 10.55 -8.78
N LEU A 79 1.20 10.75 -7.53
CA LEU A 79 2.24 10.00 -6.82
C LEU A 79 1.57 9.09 -5.78
N GLU A 80 2.20 7.96 -5.51
CA GLU A 80 1.76 7.04 -4.48
C GLU A 80 2.93 6.56 -3.63
N GLY A 81 2.64 6.22 -2.40
CA GLY A 81 3.57 5.59 -1.47
C GLY A 81 2.83 4.65 -0.54
N ASN A 82 3.44 3.53 -0.21
CA ASN A 82 2.91 2.60 0.76
C ASN A 82 4.06 2.04 1.60
N ALA A 83 3.82 1.87 2.89
CA ALA A 83 4.72 1.16 3.78
C ALA A 83 3.91 0.18 4.64
N SER A 84 4.45 -1.01 4.88
CA SER A 84 3.88 -1.95 5.84
C SER A 84 4.97 -2.59 6.67
N PHE A 85 4.69 -2.76 7.96
CA PHE A 85 5.58 -3.29 8.98
C PHE A 85 4.83 -4.38 9.70
N VAL A 86 5.15 -5.64 9.41
CA VAL A 86 4.46 -6.78 10.00
C VAL A 86 5.44 -7.66 10.74
N THR A 87 5.07 -8.06 11.94
CA THR A 87 5.93 -8.82 12.83
C THR A 87 5.26 -10.12 13.28
N ARG A 88 6.08 -11.09 13.58
CA ARG A 88 5.69 -12.34 14.24
C ARG A 88 6.83 -12.82 15.13
N PHE A 89 6.64 -12.76 16.47
CA PHE A 89 7.68 -13.10 17.45
C PHE A 89 9.01 -12.37 17.13
N SER A 90 10.02 -13.14 16.71
CA SER A 90 11.36 -12.68 16.38
C SER A 90 11.57 -12.40 14.88
N SER A 91 10.53 -12.40 14.07
CA SER A 91 10.62 -12.15 12.63
C SER A 91 9.83 -10.92 12.24
N GLU A 92 10.39 -10.09 11.38
CA GLU A 92 9.81 -8.86 10.86
C GLU A 92 9.91 -8.84 9.33
N ILE A 93 8.86 -8.40 8.66
CA ILE A 93 8.85 -8.17 7.22
C ILE A 93 8.34 -6.75 6.98
N ASP A 94 9.23 -5.91 6.48
CA ASP A 94 8.93 -4.54 6.12
C ASP A 94 8.84 -4.41 4.60
N THR A 95 7.90 -3.60 4.15
CA THR A 95 7.74 -3.27 2.73
C THR A 95 7.60 -1.78 2.58
N TRP A 96 8.35 -1.19 1.67
CA TRP A 96 8.19 0.20 1.24
C TRP A 96 8.08 0.25 -0.27
N GLN A 97 7.11 1.00 -0.76
CA GLN A 97 7.01 1.28 -2.18
C GLN A 97 6.68 2.75 -2.42
N ALA A 98 7.20 3.28 -3.52
CA ALA A 98 6.88 4.62 -3.99
C ALA A 98 6.89 4.64 -5.52
N GLY A 99 5.95 5.36 -6.10
CA GLY A 99 5.80 5.43 -7.54
C GLY A 99 4.97 6.62 -7.99
N GLY A 100 4.74 6.68 -9.29
CA GLY A 100 3.87 7.65 -9.91
C GLY A 100 3.06 7.02 -11.02
N GLY A 101 1.98 7.66 -11.38
CA GLY A 101 1.06 7.09 -12.34
C GLY A 101 0.10 8.07 -12.96
N PHE A 102 -0.76 7.48 -13.79
CA PHE A 102 -1.82 8.16 -14.50
C PHE A 102 -3.16 7.60 -14.06
N ASN A 103 -4.11 8.49 -13.87
CA ASN A 103 -5.50 8.17 -13.63
C ASN A 103 -6.29 8.40 -14.94
N VAL A 104 -6.74 7.32 -15.56
CA VAL A 104 -7.48 7.38 -16.83
C VAL A 104 -8.96 7.47 -16.52
N PRO A 105 -9.64 8.57 -16.81
CA PRO A 105 -11.06 8.73 -16.60
C PRO A 105 -11.86 7.86 -17.59
N VAL A 106 -12.76 7.03 -17.06
CA VAL A 106 -13.68 6.22 -17.87
C VAL A 106 -15.10 6.82 -17.82
N SER A 107 -15.52 7.24 -16.65
CA SER A 107 -16.80 7.90 -16.43
C SER A 107 -16.72 8.74 -15.14
N PRO A 108 -17.71 9.60 -14.84
CA PRO A 108 -17.72 10.35 -13.59
C PRO A 108 -17.61 9.50 -12.32
N LEU A 109 -17.92 8.21 -12.41
CA LEU A 109 -17.93 7.29 -11.26
C LEU A 109 -16.83 6.21 -11.36
N VAL A 110 -16.03 6.17 -12.44
CA VAL A 110 -15.04 5.12 -12.68
C VAL A 110 -13.75 5.70 -13.27
N ALA A 111 -12.64 5.34 -12.70
CA ALA A 111 -11.30 5.64 -13.19
C ALA A 111 -10.41 4.38 -13.21
N LEU A 112 -9.40 4.38 -14.07
CA LEU A 112 -8.40 3.33 -14.17
C LEU A 112 -7.03 3.90 -13.79
N PRO A 113 -6.59 3.76 -12.54
CA PRO A 113 -5.25 4.14 -12.13
C PRO A 113 -4.22 3.14 -12.66
N LEU A 114 -3.15 3.66 -13.26
CA LEU A 114 -1.97 2.91 -13.72
C LEU A 114 -0.73 3.57 -13.13
N SER A 115 0.14 2.82 -12.48
CA SER A 115 1.35 3.34 -11.85
C SER A 115 2.51 2.36 -11.95
N CYS A 116 3.73 2.90 -11.93
CA CYS A 116 4.96 2.12 -11.76
C CYS A 116 5.88 2.84 -10.77
N GLY A 117 6.78 2.09 -10.14
CA GLY A 117 7.68 2.65 -9.15
C GLY A 117 8.71 1.66 -8.64
N ALA A 118 9.29 1.98 -7.50
CA ALA A 118 10.24 1.14 -6.80
C ALA A 118 9.61 0.53 -5.55
N ILE A 119 9.97 -0.70 -5.27
CA ILE A 119 9.58 -1.46 -4.09
C ILE A 119 10.82 -2.01 -3.40
N ASN A 120 10.83 -2.00 -2.08
CA ASN A 120 11.85 -2.60 -1.25
C ASN A 120 11.21 -3.48 -0.20
N TYR A 121 11.67 -4.72 -0.10
CA TYR A 121 11.38 -5.63 1.00
C TYR A 121 12.59 -5.72 1.90
N ARG A 122 12.36 -5.66 3.20
CA ARG A 122 13.36 -5.97 4.23
C ARG A 122 12.74 -7.01 5.14
N ALA A 123 13.48 -8.08 5.39
CA ALA A 123 13.13 -9.05 6.41
C ALA A 123 14.25 -9.14 7.43
N ASP A 124 13.88 -9.22 8.69
CA ASP A 124 14.79 -9.36 9.82
C ASP A 124 14.33 -10.50 10.72
N SER A 125 15.29 -11.15 11.37
CA SER A 125 15.00 -12.20 12.35
C SER A 125 16.17 -12.28 13.33
N ASP A 126 15.88 -12.49 14.62
CA ASP A 126 16.90 -12.67 15.66
C ASP A 126 17.88 -13.83 15.35
N TYR A 127 17.51 -14.73 14.47
CA TYR A 127 18.28 -15.94 14.13
C TYR A 127 18.99 -15.88 12.78
N SER A 128 18.82 -14.81 12.00
CA SER A 128 19.47 -14.66 10.69
C SER A 128 19.83 -13.21 10.40
N PRO A 129 20.88 -12.97 9.58
CA PRO A 129 21.16 -11.64 9.09
C PRO A 129 19.97 -11.04 8.36
N SER A 130 19.76 -9.74 8.50
CA SER A 130 18.73 -9.02 7.77
C SER A 130 18.93 -9.18 6.26
N TYR A 131 17.84 -9.38 5.55
CA TYR A 131 17.82 -9.46 4.09
C TYR A 131 17.01 -8.30 3.53
N SER A 132 17.48 -7.71 2.44
CA SER A 132 16.77 -6.64 1.76
C SER A 132 16.86 -6.84 0.26
N GLU A 133 15.72 -6.69 -0.41
CA GLU A 133 15.59 -6.83 -1.85
C GLU A 133 14.84 -5.62 -2.41
N LYS A 134 15.43 -5.01 -3.45
CA LYS A 134 14.88 -3.84 -4.15
C LYS A 134 14.51 -4.22 -5.57
N ALA A 135 13.35 -3.77 -6.02
CA ALA A 135 12.87 -4.02 -7.37
C ALA A 135 12.02 -2.86 -7.88
N GLN A 136 11.60 -2.98 -9.12
CA GLN A 136 10.53 -2.16 -9.69
C GLN A 136 9.20 -2.87 -9.55
N TYR A 137 8.10 -2.12 -9.63
CA TYR A 137 6.76 -2.66 -9.76
C TYR A 137 5.96 -1.84 -10.76
N CYS A 138 4.95 -2.48 -11.35
CA CYS A 138 3.88 -1.80 -12.07
C CYS A 138 2.53 -2.29 -11.53
N LYS A 139 1.59 -1.38 -11.43
CA LYS A 139 0.24 -1.61 -10.89
C LYS A 139 -0.79 -1.02 -11.83
N GLY A 140 -1.88 -1.75 -12.05
CA GLY A 140 -3.05 -1.27 -12.76
C GLY A 140 -4.31 -1.68 -12.03
N GLY A 141 -5.36 -0.85 -12.11
CA GLY A 141 -6.58 -1.12 -11.37
C GLY A 141 -7.81 -0.40 -11.92
N ALA A 142 -8.89 -0.54 -11.16
CA ALA A 142 -10.13 0.17 -11.37
C ALA A 142 -10.59 0.75 -10.03
N ARG A 143 -10.92 2.02 -10.03
CA ARG A 143 -11.48 2.74 -8.89
C ARG A 143 -12.89 3.18 -9.23
N ALA A 144 -13.86 2.83 -8.42
CA ALA A 144 -15.27 3.12 -8.67
C ALA A 144 -15.96 3.67 -7.43
N GLN A 145 -16.77 4.69 -7.63
CA GLN A 145 -17.71 5.19 -6.63
C GLN A 145 -19.03 4.40 -6.75
N ILE A 146 -19.29 3.54 -5.78
CA ILE A 146 -20.48 2.67 -5.76
C ILE A 146 -21.68 3.40 -5.14
N ALA A 147 -21.40 4.27 -4.16
CA ALA A 147 -22.40 5.13 -3.53
C ALA A 147 -21.76 6.47 -3.14
N LYS A 148 -22.56 7.46 -2.74
CA LYS A 148 -22.10 8.81 -2.40
C LYS A 148 -20.88 8.87 -1.47
N HIS A 149 -20.73 7.88 -0.58
CA HIS A 149 -19.68 7.82 0.43
C HIS A 149 -18.91 6.49 0.39
N TRP A 150 -19.01 5.74 -0.69
CA TRP A 150 -18.37 4.44 -0.79
C TRP A 150 -17.59 4.31 -2.11
N LEU A 151 -16.28 4.17 -1.97
CA LEU A 151 -15.35 3.88 -3.05
C LEU A 151 -14.86 2.45 -2.95
N ILE A 152 -14.71 1.80 -4.08
CA ILE A 152 -14.02 0.52 -4.22
C ILE A 152 -12.83 0.73 -5.14
N ASP A 153 -11.70 0.17 -4.74
CA ASP A 153 -10.44 0.19 -5.50
C ASP A 153 -9.95 -1.26 -5.64
N ALA A 154 -9.98 -1.77 -6.88
CA ALA A 154 -9.48 -3.09 -7.21
C ALA A 154 -8.21 -2.95 -8.05
N SER A 155 -7.11 -3.59 -7.67
CA SER A 155 -5.84 -3.46 -8.38
C SER A 155 -5.06 -4.76 -8.46
N TYR A 156 -4.26 -4.87 -9.53
CA TYR A 156 -3.24 -5.88 -9.74
C TYR A 156 -1.88 -5.19 -9.80
N GLN A 157 -0.90 -5.73 -9.09
CA GLN A 157 0.48 -5.28 -9.07
C GLN A 157 1.42 -6.44 -9.38
N HIS A 158 2.37 -6.20 -10.28
CA HIS A 158 3.51 -7.09 -10.54
C HIS A 158 4.79 -6.43 -10.04
N ALA A 159 5.52 -7.10 -9.15
CA ALA A 159 6.83 -6.66 -8.66
C ALA A 159 7.92 -7.56 -9.26
N PHE A 160 8.91 -6.93 -9.90
CA PHE A 160 10.01 -7.57 -10.63
C PHE A 160 11.16 -7.95 -9.67
N LEU A 161 10.84 -8.72 -8.65
CA LEU A 161 11.78 -9.27 -7.68
C LEU A 161 12.50 -10.49 -8.27
N ASP A 162 13.56 -10.98 -7.63
CA ASP A 162 14.27 -12.22 -8.03
C ASP A 162 13.30 -13.39 -8.15
N VAL A 163 12.38 -13.51 -7.19
CA VAL A 163 11.14 -14.30 -7.35
C VAL A 163 10.00 -13.30 -7.48
N ALA A 164 9.46 -13.13 -8.68
CA ALA A 164 8.42 -12.15 -8.96
C ALA A 164 7.21 -12.32 -8.04
N LYS A 165 6.60 -11.20 -7.67
CA LYS A 165 5.41 -11.17 -6.81
C LYS A 165 4.24 -10.53 -7.53
N ASP A 166 3.16 -11.31 -7.68
CA ASP A 166 1.86 -10.86 -8.17
C ASP A 166 0.94 -10.58 -7.00
N THR A 167 0.32 -9.43 -6.98
CA THR A 167 -0.56 -9.01 -5.88
C THR A 167 -1.88 -8.50 -6.42
N TYR A 168 -2.98 -9.05 -5.94
CA TYR A 168 -4.35 -8.60 -6.18
C TYR A 168 -4.86 -7.95 -4.91
N ARG A 169 -5.40 -6.73 -5.02
CA ARG A 169 -5.89 -5.98 -3.87
C ARG A 169 -7.30 -5.47 -4.16
N LEU A 170 -8.15 -5.54 -3.15
CA LEU A 170 -9.48 -4.95 -3.14
C LEU A 170 -9.60 -4.10 -1.88
N ASN A 171 -9.71 -2.79 -2.05
CA ASN A 171 -9.91 -1.84 -0.96
C ASN A 171 -11.30 -1.24 -1.04
N ASN A 172 -11.93 -1.07 0.12
CA ASN A 172 -13.14 -0.31 0.31
C ASN A 172 -12.82 0.92 1.16
N VAL A 173 -13.31 2.07 0.72
CA VAL A 173 -13.19 3.34 1.46
C VAL A 173 -14.58 3.87 1.73
N PHE A 174 -14.95 3.93 3.00
CA PHE A 174 -16.20 4.48 3.47
C PHE A 174 -15.93 5.89 4.02
N GLN A 175 -16.36 6.92 3.30
CA GLN A 175 -16.11 8.30 3.67
C GLN A 175 -17.16 8.85 4.61
N PHE A 176 -16.72 9.53 5.66
CA PHE A 176 -17.52 10.26 6.61
C PHE A 176 -17.24 11.77 6.44
N GLY A 177 -18.00 12.42 5.56
CA GLY A 177 -17.74 13.79 5.14
C GLY A 177 -16.69 13.89 4.04
N SER A 178 -16.04 15.05 3.90
CA SER A 178 -15.09 15.35 2.83
C SER A 178 -13.63 14.96 3.13
N VAL A 179 -13.31 14.74 4.39
CA VAL A 179 -11.90 14.62 4.84
C VAL A 179 -11.60 13.24 5.43
N PHE A 180 -12.55 12.60 6.07
CA PHE A 180 -12.32 11.41 6.87
C PHE A 180 -13.00 10.17 6.27
N GLY A 181 -12.29 9.05 6.26
CA GLY A 181 -12.81 7.76 5.83
C GLY A 181 -12.28 6.59 6.65
N PHE A 182 -13.03 5.50 6.64
CA PHE A 182 -12.62 4.18 7.12
C PHE A 182 -12.24 3.31 5.93
N THR A 183 -11.17 2.56 6.03
CA THR A 183 -10.69 1.66 4.97
C THR A 183 -10.74 0.21 5.43
N ALA A 184 -11.16 -0.67 4.51
CA ALA A 184 -11.09 -2.12 4.69
C ALA A 184 -10.60 -2.77 3.41
N GLY A 185 -9.50 -3.51 3.47
CA GLY A 185 -8.85 -4.10 2.33
C GLY A 185 -8.60 -5.59 2.47
N LEU A 186 -8.65 -6.27 1.32
CA LEU A 186 -8.23 -7.66 1.15
C LEU A 186 -7.12 -7.71 0.12
N GLU A 187 -6.14 -8.53 0.37
CA GLU A 187 -5.00 -8.75 -0.53
C GLU A 187 -4.75 -10.25 -0.68
N TYR A 188 -4.58 -10.67 -1.91
CA TYR A 188 -4.04 -11.97 -2.25
C TYR A 188 -2.77 -11.76 -3.07
N ALA A 189 -1.68 -12.36 -2.64
CA ALA A 189 -0.44 -12.29 -3.37
C ALA A 189 0.16 -13.68 -3.58
N LYS A 190 0.94 -13.80 -4.64
CA LYS A 190 1.70 -15.00 -4.96
C LYS A 190 3.13 -14.59 -5.29
N ARG A 191 4.06 -15.12 -4.54
CA ARG A 191 5.50 -15.02 -4.82
C ARG A 191 6.02 -16.41 -5.19
N ASN A 192 6.53 -17.20 -4.26
CA ASN A 192 6.76 -18.66 -4.46
C ASN A 192 5.56 -19.47 -3.96
N LYS A 193 4.87 -19.00 -2.95
CA LYS A 193 3.66 -19.55 -2.35
C LYS A 193 2.62 -18.44 -2.20
N SER A 194 1.42 -18.80 -1.75
CA SER A 194 0.34 -17.85 -1.57
C SER A 194 0.51 -17.06 -0.28
N GLU A 195 0.09 -15.82 -0.34
CA GLU A 195 0.03 -14.88 0.78
C GLU A 195 -1.34 -14.21 0.74
N THR A 196 -1.98 -14.10 1.88
CA THR A 196 -3.23 -13.34 2.02
C THR A 196 -3.05 -12.29 3.10
N ALA A 197 -3.68 -11.14 2.93
CA ALA A 197 -3.72 -10.16 3.98
C ALA A 197 -5.06 -9.44 4.03
N PHE A 198 -5.44 -8.96 5.21
CA PHE A 198 -6.48 -7.97 5.35
C PHE A 198 -5.95 -6.73 6.05
N THR A 199 -6.53 -5.60 5.72
CA THR A 199 -6.20 -4.30 6.31
C THR A 199 -7.46 -3.62 6.79
N VAL A 200 -7.36 -2.93 7.92
CA VAL A 200 -8.39 -2.00 8.41
C VAL A 200 -7.71 -0.73 8.88
N GLY A 201 -8.29 0.41 8.60
CA GLY A 201 -7.65 1.66 8.94
C GLY A 201 -8.50 2.89 8.71
N LEU A 202 -7.84 4.01 8.81
CA LEU A 202 -8.40 5.34 8.62
C LEU A 202 -7.70 6.00 7.45
N GLN A 203 -8.45 6.83 6.72
CA GLN A 203 -7.94 7.62 5.61
C GLN A 203 -8.39 9.06 5.76
N PHE A 204 -7.48 9.97 5.50
CA PHE A 204 -7.74 11.40 5.40
C PHE A 204 -7.50 11.84 3.96
N THR A 205 -8.51 12.43 3.34
CA THR A 205 -8.41 13.07 2.03
C THR A 205 -7.82 14.47 2.22
N LEU A 206 -6.87 14.86 1.35
CA LEU A 206 -6.09 16.10 1.44
C LEU A 206 -6.63 17.17 0.48
#